data_889c2c3d083772e91a871303cb1e2ead
#
_entry.id   889c2c3d083772e91a871303cb1e2ead
#
_cell.length_a   1.000
_cell.length_b   1.000
_cell.length_c   1.000
_cell.angle_alpha   90.00
_cell.angle_beta   90.00
_cell.angle_gamma   90.00
#
_symmetry.space_group_name_H-M   'P 1'
#
loop_
_entity.id
_entity.type
_entity.pdbx_description
1 polymer ?
#
loop_
_entity_poly.entity_id
_entity_poly.type
_entity_poly.pdbx_seq_one_letter_code
_entity_poly.pdbx_strand_id
1 'polypeptide(L)'
;MQIILLSGGSGKRLWPLSNNTRSKQFIKLLTAPDGSKESMVQRVVRQLRETGICDSITVATSQSQRDVIINQLGEEIPVVTEPERRDTFPAIALASSYLAYERKCSIDEIIIVMPCDPYTEVGYFETIRRIADAVKNNVAELVLMGIKSTYPSTKYGYIVPANNVQNKGAFQISRFTEKPDMMTAEKLISEGAFWNGGVFAFLLYTSDAADEAR
;
A
#
# COMPACT_ATOMS: atom_id res chain seq x y z
N MET A 1 15.06 -4.50 -0.33
CA MET A 1 13.75 -3.81 -0.46
C MET A 1 12.77 -4.38 0.56
N GLN A 2 12.09 -3.55 1.31
CA GLN A 2 11.14 -3.91 2.35
C GLN A 2 9.72 -3.57 1.93
N ILE A 3 8.75 -4.40 2.28
CA ILE A 3 7.34 -4.10 2.04
C ILE A 3 6.61 -3.87 3.37
N ILE A 4 5.87 -2.77 3.46
CA ILE A 4 4.93 -2.49 4.54
C ILE A 4 3.52 -2.73 4.00
N LEU A 5 2.84 -3.75 4.54
CA LEU A 5 1.43 -4.02 4.25
C LEU A 5 0.55 -3.26 5.24
N LEU A 6 -0.26 -2.32 4.73
CA LEU A 6 -1.23 -1.59 5.55
C LEU A 6 -2.51 -2.40 5.73
N SER A 7 -2.85 -2.72 6.96
CA SER A 7 -4.02 -3.51 7.34
C SER A 7 -4.93 -2.75 8.33
N GLY A 8 -5.29 -1.50 8.00
CA GLY A 8 -6.02 -0.60 8.89
C GLY A 8 -7.56 -0.55 8.72
N GLY A 9 -8.16 -1.35 7.86
CA GLY A 9 -9.59 -1.26 7.52
C GLY A 9 -10.55 -1.59 8.69
N SER A 10 -11.65 -0.81 8.87
CA SER A 10 -12.65 -1.04 9.91
C SER A 10 -13.58 -2.24 9.69
N GLY A 11 -13.46 -2.92 8.57
CA GLY A 11 -14.16 -4.17 8.26
C GLY A 11 -15.68 -4.11 8.11
N LYS A 12 -16.34 -2.99 8.33
CA LYS A 12 -17.81 -2.88 8.42
C LYS A 12 -18.56 -3.12 7.10
N ARG A 13 -17.88 -3.08 5.95
CA ARG A 13 -18.53 -3.12 4.61
C ARG A 13 -19.13 -4.47 4.23
N LEU A 14 -18.71 -5.57 4.86
CA LEU A 14 -19.20 -6.92 4.60
C LEU A 14 -19.97 -7.49 5.82
N TRP A 15 -20.56 -6.63 6.63
CA TRP A 15 -21.42 -7.10 7.74
C TRP A 15 -22.55 -7.98 7.18
N PRO A 16 -22.91 -9.13 7.81
CA PRO A 16 -22.41 -9.65 9.10
C PRO A 16 -21.13 -10.49 9.02
N LEU A 17 -20.55 -10.72 7.85
CA LEU A 17 -19.35 -11.54 7.67
C LEU A 17 -18.09 -10.89 8.27
N SER A 18 -18.07 -9.54 8.34
CA SER A 18 -16.95 -8.78 8.90
C SER A 18 -17.39 -7.91 10.08
N ASN A 19 -16.45 -7.68 11.00
CA ASN A 19 -16.60 -6.81 12.16
C ASN A 19 -15.28 -6.08 12.47
N ASN A 20 -15.19 -5.34 13.58
CA ASN A 20 -14.00 -4.56 13.93
C ASN A 20 -12.73 -5.40 14.17
N THR A 21 -12.88 -6.63 14.69
CA THR A 21 -11.75 -7.55 14.91
C THR A 21 -11.49 -8.44 13.70
N ARG A 22 -12.53 -8.82 12.98
CA ARG A 22 -12.47 -9.64 11.77
C ARG A 22 -12.84 -8.81 10.55
N SER A 23 -11.92 -7.98 10.10
CA SER A 23 -12.09 -7.16 8.89
C SER A 23 -12.13 -8.01 7.62
N LYS A 24 -12.61 -7.44 6.51
CA LYS A 24 -12.81 -8.13 5.22
C LYS A 24 -11.55 -8.87 4.73
N GLN A 25 -10.37 -8.30 4.93
CA GLN A 25 -9.10 -8.84 4.47
C GLN A 25 -8.69 -10.15 5.17
N PHE A 26 -9.33 -10.51 6.29
CA PHE A 26 -9.06 -11.74 7.06
C PHE A 26 -10.07 -12.86 6.81
N ILE A 27 -11.12 -12.61 6.01
CA ILE A 27 -12.13 -13.61 5.70
C ILE A 27 -11.61 -14.52 4.60
N LYS A 28 -11.57 -15.84 4.85
CA LYS A 28 -11.10 -16.86 3.90
C LYS A 28 -12.15 -17.16 2.83
N LEU A 29 -12.35 -16.23 1.90
CA LEU A 29 -13.30 -16.36 0.79
C LEU A 29 -12.64 -16.74 -0.54
N LEU A 30 -11.32 -16.57 -0.65
CA LEU A 30 -10.58 -16.87 -1.86
C LEU A 30 -10.13 -18.33 -1.88
N THR A 31 -9.79 -18.83 -3.05
CA THR A 31 -9.24 -20.16 -3.23
C THR A 31 -7.80 -20.01 -3.73
N ALA A 32 -6.85 -20.59 -2.99
CA ALA A 32 -5.45 -20.65 -3.35
C ALA A 32 -5.21 -21.69 -4.48
N PRO A 33 -4.04 -21.66 -5.15
CA PRO A 33 -3.73 -22.61 -6.24
C PRO A 33 -3.79 -24.08 -5.84
N ASP A 34 -3.55 -24.39 -4.56
CA ASP A 34 -3.64 -25.76 -3.99
C ASP A 34 -5.08 -26.18 -3.63
N GLY A 35 -6.08 -25.33 -3.88
CA GLY A 35 -7.49 -25.54 -3.56
C GLY A 35 -7.89 -25.18 -2.12
N SER A 36 -6.97 -24.81 -1.25
CA SER A 36 -7.27 -24.37 0.11
C SER A 36 -7.95 -23.00 0.13
N LYS A 37 -8.65 -22.68 1.23
CA LYS A 37 -9.25 -21.37 1.41
C LYS A 37 -8.26 -20.39 2.01
N GLU A 38 -8.07 -19.27 1.33
CA GLU A 38 -7.19 -18.18 1.78
C GLU A 38 -7.95 -16.85 1.95
N SER A 39 -7.43 -15.98 2.81
CA SER A 39 -7.87 -14.61 2.96
C SER A 39 -7.10 -13.69 2.01
N MET A 40 -7.54 -12.43 1.86
CA MET A 40 -6.84 -11.48 1.00
C MET A 40 -5.42 -11.21 1.48
N VAL A 41 -5.20 -11.08 2.79
CA VAL A 41 -3.86 -10.87 3.34
C VAL A 41 -2.95 -12.08 3.10
N GLN A 42 -3.46 -13.31 3.23
CA GLN A 42 -2.72 -14.52 2.92
C GLN A 42 -2.35 -14.57 1.43
N ARG A 43 -3.30 -14.26 0.54
CA ARG A 43 -3.07 -14.19 -0.91
C ARG A 43 -1.96 -13.20 -1.27
N VAL A 44 -2.04 -11.97 -0.76
CA VAL A 44 -1.03 -10.94 -1.07
C VAL A 44 0.35 -11.36 -0.60
N VAL A 45 0.48 -11.88 0.63
CA VAL A 45 1.76 -12.36 1.16
C VAL A 45 2.31 -13.52 0.33
N ARG A 46 1.46 -14.49 -0.06
CA ARG A 46 1.85 -15.59 -0.93
C ARG A 46 2.36 -15.07 -2.28
N GLN A 47 1.62 -14.19 -2.93
CA GLN A 47 2.02 -13.62 -4.22
C GLN A 47 3.33 -12.82 -4.14
N LEU A 48 3.54 -12.06 -3.06
CA LEU A 48 4.81 -11.35 -2.83
C LEU A 48 5.99 -12.32 -2.68
N ARG A 49 5.80 -13.43 -1.97
CA ARG A 49 6.82 -14.49 -1.82
C ARG A 49 7.11 -15.18 -3.14
N GLU A 50 6.07 -15.55 -3.89
CA GLU A 50 6.19 -16.21 -5.20
C GLU A 50 6.90 -15.34 -6.24
N THR A 51 6.68 -14.03 -6.20
CA THR A 51 7.35 -13.10 -7.12
C THR A 51 8.79 -12.79 -6.74
N GLY A 52 9.21 -13.10 -5.52
CA GLY A 52 10.54 -12.76 -4.99
C GLY A 52 10.89 -11.28 -5.06
N ILE A 53 9.84 -10.43 -4.90
CA ILE A 53 9.98 -8.99 -5.13
C ILE A 53 10.61 -8.25 -3.95
N CYS A 54 10.60 -8.83 -2.76
CA CYS A 54 11.10 -8.18 -1.55
C CYS A 54 11.90 -9.15 -0.67
N ASP A 55 12.77 -8.57 0.18
CA ASP A 55 13.56 -9.31 1.15
C ASP A 55 12.75 -9.60 2.41
N SER A 56 11.83 -8.71 2.76
CA SER A 56 11.02 -8.83 3.97
C SER A 56 9.66 -8.12 3.83
N ILE A 57 8.69 -8.61 4.57
CA ILE A 57 7.33 -8.06 4.69
C ILE A 57 7.08 -7.73 6.15
N THR A 58 6.57 -6.53 6.42
CA THR A 58 6.09 -6.07 7.74
C THR A 58 4.63 -5.66 7.61
N VAL A 59 3.78 -6.04 8.56
CA VAL A 59 2.36 -5.67 8.55
C VAL A 59 2.11 -4.57 9.57
N ALA A 60 1.60 -3.42 9.12
CA ALA A 60 1.12 -2.34 9.99
C ALA A 60 -0.40 -2.47 10.18
N THR A 61 -0.85 -2.54 11.44
CA THR A 61 -2.25 -2.80 11.78
C THR A 61 -2.65 -2.18 13.11
N SER A 62 -3.93 -2.29 13.48
CA SER A 62 -4.40 -1.94 14.83
C SER A 62 -4.15 -3.08 15.83
N GLN A 63 -4.02 -2.73 17.10
CA GLN A 63 -3.85 -3.70 18.19
C GLN A 63 -4.92 -4.80 18.17
N SER A 64 -6.17 -4.46 17.87
CA SER A 64 -7.28 -5.44 17.84
C SER A 64 -7.20 -6.46 16.71
N GLN A 65 -6.34 -6.27 15.72
CA GLN A 65 -6.19 -7.17 14.57
C GLN A 65 -4.88 -7.98 14.61
N ARG A 66 -3.99 -7.69 15.56
CA ARG A 66 -2.67 -8.32 15.69
C ARG A 66 -2.75 -9.84 15.73
N ASP A 67 -3.57 -10.39 16.61
CA ASP A 67 -3.65 -11.84 16.81
C ASP A 67 -4.20 -12.57 15.57
N VAL A 68 -5.15 -11.96 14.87
CA VAL A 68 -5.69 -12.53 13.62
C VAL A 68 -4.61 -12.56 12.53
N ILE A 69 -3.77 -11.54 12.44
CA ILE A 69 -2.64 -11.51 11.48
C ILE A 69 -1.64 -12.61 11.83
N ILE A 70 -1.19 -12.71 13.07
CA ILE A 70 -0.24 -13.73 13.51
C ILE A 70 -0.80 -15.14 13.23
N ASN A 71 -2.07 -15.39 13.56
CA ASN A 71 -2.72 -16.67 13.32
C ASN A 71 -2.82 -17.03 11.82
N GLN A 72 -2.86 -16.04 10.91
CA GLN A 72 -2.98 -16.29 9.48
C GLN A 72 -1.67 -16.30 8.73
N LEU A 73 -0.70 -15.53 9.17
CA LEU A 73 0.57 -15.33 8.45
C LEU A 73 1.77 -15.99 9.13
N GLY A 74 1.63 -16.40 10.41
CA GLY A 74 2.74 -16.91 11.22
C GLY A 74 3.46 -15.79 12.00
N GLU A 75 4.28 -16.20 12.96
CA GLU A 75 5.05 -15.30 13.81
C GLU A 75 6.30 -14.72 13.12
N GLU A 76 6.70 -15.31 12.01
CA GLU A 76 7.87 -14.90 11.24
C GLU A 76 7.67 -13.55 10.51
N ILE A 77 6.41 -13.14 10.29
CA ILE A 77 6.11 -11.83 9.69
C ILE A 77 5.95 -10.80 10.82
N PRO A 78 6.83 -9.78 10.89
CA PRO A 78 6.72 -8.72 11.87
C PRO A 78 5.38 -7.96 11.77
N VAL A 79 4.79 -7.71 12.94
CA VAL A 79 3.52 -6.96 13.05
C VAL A 79 3.75 -5.73 13.90
N VAL A 80 3.61 -4.55 13.30
CA VAL A 80 3.66 -3.25 13.95
C VAL A 80 2.23 -2.79 14.24
N THR A 81 1.94 -2.48 15.49
CA THR A 81 0.60 -2.10 15.92
C THR A 81 0.49 -0.63 16.25
N GLU A 82 -0.47 0.05 15.63
CA GLU A 82 -0.82 1.43 15.95
C GLU A 82 -1.59 1.45 17.29
N PRO A 83 -1.21 2.32 18.25
CA PRO A 83 -1.96 2.51 19.49
C PRO A 83 -3.36 3.07 19.22
N GLU A 84 -3.47 3.97 18.24
CA GLU A 84 -4.71 4.57 17.75
C GLU A 84 -4.66 4.69 16.23
N ARG A 85 -5.83 4.61 15.59
CA ARG A 85 -5.95 4.81 14.14
C ARG A 85 -5.89 6.30 13.82
N ARG A 86 -4.90 6.70 13.04
CA ARG A 86 -4.66 8.09 12.63
C ARG A 86 -4.43 8.22 11.12
N ASP A 87 -5.18 7.47 10.32
CA ASP A 87 -5.03 7.40 8.85
C ASP A 87 -3.70 6.77 8.38
N THR A 88 -3.34 7.03 7.11
CA THR A 88 -2.29 6.29 6.41
C THR A 88 -0.88 6.72 6.83
N PHE A 89 -0.62 8.03 6.92
CA PHE A 89 0.73 8.53 7.15
C PHE A 89 1.32 8.10 8.51
N PRO A 90 0.62 8.22 9.65
CA PRO A 90 1.16 7.76 10.94
C PRO A 90 1.47 6.26 10.97
N ALA A 91 0.67 5.43 10.28
CA ALA A 91 0.96 3.99 10.15
C ALA A 91 2.25 3.74 9.37
N ILE A 92 2.47 4.49 8.28
CA ILE A 92 3.70 4.42 7.48
C ILE A 92 4.90 4.86 8.33
N ALA A 93 4.83 6.02 8.99
CA ALA A 93 5.90 6.55 9.82
C ALA A 93 6.28 5.58 10.94
N LEU A 94 5.30 5.03 11.66
CA LEU A 94 5.52 4.04 12.72
C LEU A 94 6.21 2.77 12.19
N ALA A 95 5.74 2.23 11.07
CA ALA A 95 6.34 1.03 10.48
C ALA A 95 7.73 1.31 9.91
N SER A 96 7.98 2.48 9.33
CA SER A 96 9.31 2.90 8.87
C SER A 96 10.28 3.06 10.03
N SER A 97 9.84 3.69 11.13
CA SER A 97 10.64 3.80 12.36
C SER A 97 11.00 2.41 12.92
N TYR A 98 10.05 1.47 12.93
CA TYR A 98 10.32 0.08 13.31
C TYR A 98 11.41 -0.55 12.41
N LEU A 99 11.34 -0.37 11.10
CA LEU A 99 12.36 -0.87 10.18
C LEU A 99 13.73 -0.24 10.44
N ALA A 100 13.78 1.08 10.69
CA ALA A 100 15.03 1.78 10.98
C ALA A 100 15.65 1.37 12.34
N TYR A 101 14.87 1.44 13.40
CA TYR A 101 15.38 1.35 14.76
C TYR A 101 15.42 -0.08 15.32
N GLU A 102 14.41 -0.90 15.06
CA GLU A 102 14.33 -2.28 15.55
C GLU A 102 14.96 -3.28 14.57
N ARG A 103 14.66 -3.14 13.28
CA ARG A 103 15.18 -4.05 12.25
C ARG A 103 16.55 -3.64 11.73
N LYS A 104 17.04 -2.45 12.08
CA LYS A 104 18.34 -1.91 11.65
C LYS A 104 18.52 -1.91 10.12
N CYS A 105 17.43 -1.68 9.39
CA CYS A 105 17.50 -1.52 7.95
C CYS A 105 18.35 -0.29 7.60
N SER A 106 19.06 -0.35 6.47
CA SER A 106 19.78 0.81 5.96
C SER A 106 18.81 1.96 5.66
N ILE A 107 19.23 3.19 5.92
CA ILE A 107 18.47 4.39 5.57
C ILE A 107 18.22 4.52 4.07
N ASP A 108 19.07 3.92 3.25
CA ASP A 108 18.95 3.85 1.77
C ASP A 108 18.10 2.66 1.30
N GLU A 109 17.47 1.92 2.23
CA GLU A 109 16.59 0.82 1.90
C GLU A 109 15.33 1.32 1.20
N ILE A 110 14.96 0.66 0.09
CA ILE A 110 13.71 0.98 -0.62
C ILE A 110 12.55 0.38 0.17
N ILE A 111 11.61 1.24 0.51
CA ILE A 111 10.36 0.89 1.19
C ILE A 111 9.22 0.96 0.17
N ILE A 112 8.46 -0.13 0.11
CA ILE A 112 7.18 -0.17 -0.61
C ILE A 112 6.07 -0.24 0.43
N VAL A 113 5.15 0.70 0.38
CA VAL A 113 3.92 0.66 1.18
C VAL A 113 2.78 0.28 0.27
N MET A 114 1.97 -0.69 0.67
CA MET A 114 0.81 -1.12 -0.11
C MET A 114 -0.32 -1.65 0.78
N PRO A 115 -1.58 -1.61 0.33
CA PRO A 115 -2.68 -2.21 1.06
C PRO A 115 -2.56 -3.75 1.07
N CYS A 116 -3.10 -4.40 2.09
CA CYS A 116 -3.09 -5.86 2.23
C CYS A 116 -4.28 -6.56 1.56
N ASP A 117 -5.16 -5.82 0.87
CA ASP A 117 -6.41 -6.34 0.34
C ASP A 117 -6.67 -6.08 -1.17
N PRO A 118 -5.65 -5.84 -2.03
CA PRO A 118 -5.89 -5.76 -3.45
C PRO A 118 -6.15 -7.16 -4.03
N TYR A 119 -7.11 -7.25 -4.95
CA TYR A 119 -7.29 -8.42 -5.81
C TYR A 119 -6.67 -8.10 -7.17
N THR A 120 -5.46 -8.62 -7.40
CA THR A 120 -4.61 -8.19 -8.50
C THR A 120 -4.05 -9.38 -9.28
N GLU A 121 -3.59 -9.08 -10.49
CA GLU A 121 -2.91 -9.97 -11.41
C GLU A 121 -1.39 -9.74 -11.37
N VAL A 122 -0.64 -10.54 -12.13
CA VAL A 122 0.84 -10.50 -12.19
C VAL A 122 1.37 -9.11 -12.53
N GLY A 123 0.75 -8.39 -13.47
CA GLY A 123 1.15 -7.04 -13.88
C GLY A 123 1.19 -5.99 -12.75
N TYR A 124 0.42 -6.22 -11.69
CA TYR A 124 0.48 -5.36 -10.50
C TYR A 124 1.84 -5.44 -9.81
N PHE A 125 2.38 -6.63 -9.62
CA PHE A 125 3.69 -6.86 -9.00
C PHE A 125 4.84 -6.39 -9.88
N GLU A 126 4.70 -6.51 -11.20
CA GLU A 126 5.66 -5.92 -12.15
C GLU A 126 5.68 -4.38 -12.02
N THR A 127 4.52 -3.75 -11.82
CA THR A 127 4.44 -2.31 -11.59
C THR A 127 5.11 -1.93 -10.27
N ILE A 128 4.98 -2.74 -9.21
CA ILE A 128 5.71 -2.51 -7.95
C ILE A 128 7.22 -2.52 -8.17
N ARG A 129 7.76 -3.44 -8.97
CA ARG A 129 9.18 -3.42 -9.33
C ARG A 129 9.57 -2.12 -10.04
N ARG A 130 8.75 -1.68 -10.99
CA ARG A 130 9.02 -0.44 -11.75
C ARG A 130 9.03 0.81 -10.88
N ILE A 131 8.13 0.92 -9.89
CA ILE A 131 8.14 2.06 -8.96
C ILE A 131 9.34 1.99 -8.01
N ALA A 132 9.77 0.79 -7.58
CA ALA A 132 10.98 0.61 -6.80
C ALA A 132 12.24 1.00 -7.61
N ASP A 133 12.31 0.59 -8.88
CA ASP A 133 13.41 0.96 -9.78
C ASP A 133 13.44 2.47 -10.03
N ALA A 134 12.30 3.15 -10.09
CA ALA A 134 12.24 4.60 -10.22
C ALA A 134 12.88 5.30 -9.01
N VAL A 135 12.58 4.85 -7.78
CA VAL A 135 13.23 5.35 -6.56
C VAL A 135 14.74 5.05 -6.58
N LYS A 136 15.12 3.80 -6.87
CA LYS A 136 16.53 3.37 -6.94
C LYS A 136 17.35 4.20 -7.93
N ASN A 137 16.75 4.62 -9.02
CA ASN A 137 17.38 5.42 -10.07
C ASN A 137 17.22 6.94 -9.85
N ASN A 138 16.81 7.37 -8.66
CA ASN A 138 16.61 8.77 -8.28
C ASN A 138 15.70 9.54 -9.26
N VAL A 139 14.67 8.91 -9.80
CA VAL A 139 13.67 9.58 -10.64
C VAL A 139 12.82 10.54 -9.81
N ALA A 140 12.46 10.12 -8.57
CA ALA A 140 11.80 10.94 -7.57
C ALA A 140 12.03 10.32 -6.18
N GLU A 141 11.92 11.13 -5.13
CA GLU A 141 12.02 10.69 -3.73
C GLU A 141 10.81 9.87 -3.29
N LEU A 142 9.64 10.19 -3.85
CA LEU A 142 8.38 9.47 -3.61
C LEU A 142 7.72 9.15 -4.96
N VAL A 143 7.45 7.86 -5.19
CA VAL A 143 6.77 7.36 -6.39
C VAL A 143 5.47 6.68 -5.99
N LEU A 144 4.38 7.00 -6.70
CA LEU A 144 3.05 6.45 -6.47
C LEU A 144 2.61 5.58 -7.65
N MET A 145 1.81 4.55 -7.37
CA MET A 145 1.13 3.76 -8.40
C MET A 145 -0.19 4.41 -8.77
N GLY A 146 -0.29 4.89 -10.02
CA GLY A 146 -1.54 5.33 -10.62
C GLY A 146 -2.26 4.18 -11.30
N ILE A 147 -3.57 4.03 -11.05
CA ILE A 147 -4.45 3.08 -11.73
C ILE A 147 -5.32 3.85 -12.72
N LYS A 148 -5.40 3.37 -13.97
CA LYS A 148 -6.24 4.02 -14.98
C LYS A 148 -7.70 4.11 -14.51
N SER A 149 -8.23 5.32 -14.43
CA SER A 149 -9.62 5.57 -14.04
C SER A 149 -10.57 5.10 -15.16
N THR A 150 -11.53 4.23 -14.83
CA THR A 150 -12.48 3.67 -15.79
C THR A 150 -13.91 4.21 -15.61
N TYR A 151 -14.20 4.84 -14.47
CA TYR A 151 -15.47 5.50 -14.16
C TYR A 151 -15.26 6.58 -13.09
N PRO A 152 -16.14 7.58 -12.96
CA PRO A 152 -16.04 8.57 -11.88
C PRO A 152 -16.38 7.92 -10.53
N SER A 153 -15.50 8.10 -9.56
CA SER A 153 -15.66 7.56 -8.21
C SER A 153 -15.43 8.63 -7.16
N THR A 154 -16.35 8.77 -6.24
CA THR A 154 -16.21 9.65 -5.07
C THR A 154 -15.49 8.99 -3.90
N LYS A 155 -14.96 7.75 -4.09
CA LYS A 155 -14.36 6.94 -3.03
C LYS A 155 -12.84 6.82 -3.12
N TYR A 156 -12.25 7.28 -4.23
CA TYR A 156 -10.81 7.17 -4.50
C TYR A 156 -10.14 8.54 -4.53
N GLY A 157 -8.86 8.57 -4.23
CA GLY A 157 -7.99 9.68 -4.54
C GLY A 157 -7.64 9.69 -6.03
N TYR A 158 -7.44 10.86 -6.61
CA TYR A 158 -7.06 11.08 -8.00
C TYR A 158 -5.69 11.75 -8.09
N ILE A 159 -4.88 11.26 -9.01
CA ILE A 159 -3.55 11.75 -9.33
C ILE A 159 -3.62 12.35 -10.73
N VAL A 160 -3.37 13.67 -10.85
CA VAL A 160 -3.32 14.36 -12.15
C VAL A 160 -1.87 14.46 -12.58
N PRO A 161 -1.49 13.86 -13.73
CA PRO A 161 -0.13 14.02 -14.25
C PRO A 161 0.11 15.43 -14.74
N ALA A 162 1.34 15.93 -14.63
CA ALA A 162 1.76 17.15 -15.26
C ALA A 162 1.92 16.95 -16.78
N ASN A 163 1.51 17.95 -17.55
CA ASN A 163 1.31 17.83 -19.00
C ASN A 163 2.57 17.57 -19.85
N ASN A 164 3.77 17.46 -19.33
CA ASN A 164 4.96 17.45 -20.20
C ASN A 164 6.18 16.65 -19.76
N VAL A 165 6.12 15.80 -18.73
CA VAL A 165 7.34 15.08 -18.35
C VAL A 165 7.07 13.59 -18.11
N GLN A 166 7.24 12.80 -19.18
CA GLN A 166 7.46 11.37 -19.08
C GLN A 166 8.96 11.11 -18.85
N ASN A 167 9.33 10.64 -17.69
CA ASN A 167 10.67 10.14 -17.44
C ASN A 167 10.61 8.62 -17.21
N LYS A 168 11.07 7.83 -18.19
CA LYS A 168 11.13 6.35 -18.12
C LYS A 168 9.81 5.68 -17.69
N GLY A 169 8.65 6.20 -18.13
CA GLY A 169 7.33 5.66 -17.81
C GLY A 169 6.73 6.15 -16.48
N ALA A 170 7.39 7.12 -15.82
CA ALA A 170 6.84 7.85 -14.70
C ALA A 170 6.40 9.26 -15.15
N PHE A 171 5.36 9.79 -14.50
CA PHE A 171 4.84 11.14 -14.72
C PHE A 171 5.06 11.97 -13.45
N GLN A 172 5.44 13.22 -13.61
CA GLN A 172 5.39 14.16 -12.51
C GLN A 172 3.92 14.42 -12.14
N ILE A 173 3.62 14.47 -10.85
CA ILE A 173 2.28 14.77 -10.34
C ILE A 173 2.11 16.30 -10.28
N SER A 174 1.05 16.81 -10.93
CA SER A 174 0.70 18.22 -10.83
C SER A 174 -0.27 18.49 -9.68
N ARG A 175 -1.17 17.55 -9.41
CA ARG A 175 -2.21 17.71 -8.40
C ARG A 175 -2.71 16.35 -7.88
N PHE A 176 -3.04 16.33 -6.61
CA PHE A 176 -3.73 15.22 -5.94
C PHE A 176 -5.08 15.72 -5.42
N THR A 177 -6.13 14.91 -5.57
CA THR A 177 -7.47 15.23 -5.06
C THR A 177 -8.06 13.99 -4.39
N GLU A 178 -8.33 14.09 -3.09
CA GLU A 178 -8.88 12.97 -2.31
C GLU A 178 -10.40 13.01 -2.30
N LYS A 179 -11.03 11.90 -2.69
CA LYS A 179 -12.48 11.65 -2.63
C LYS A 179 -13.33 12.84 -3.10
N PRO A 180 -13.19 13.28 -4.35
CA PRO A 180 -13.94 14.41 -4.90
C PRO A 180 -15.43 14.10 -4.98
N ASP A 181 -16.24 15.11 -5.21
CA ASP A 181 -17.62 14.93 -5.65
C ASP A 181 -17.70 14.34 -7.08
N MET A 182 -18.89 13.96 -7.52
CA MET A 182 -19.10 13.31 -8.82
C MET A 182 -18.66 14.20 -10.00
N MET A 183 -19.04 15.47 -10.01
CA MET A 183 -18.70 16.43 -11.06
C MET A 183 -17.18 16.63 -11.16
N THR A 184 -16.52 16.77 -10.00
CA THR A 184 -15.06 16.89 -9.93
C THR A 184 -14.38 15.62 -10.40
N ALA A 185 -14.91 14.43 -10.05
CA ALA A 185 -14.37 13.14 -10.49
C ALA A 185 -14.46 12.98 -12.02
N GLU A 186 -15.58 13.33 -12.64
CA GLU A 186 -15.76 13.35 -14.10
C GLU A 186 -14.76 14.28 -14.78
N LYS A 187 -14.59 15.49 -14.26
CA LYS A 187 -13.62 16.46 -14.75
C LYS A 187 -12.19 15.92 -14.66
N LEU A 188 -11.80 15.34 -13.52
CA LEU A 188 -10.47 14.77 -13.32
C LEU A 188 -10.17 13.65 -14.32
N ILE A 189 -11.16 12.78 -14.61
CA ILE A 189 -11.00 11.74 -15.63
C ILE A 189 -10.80 12.35 -17.03
N SER A 190 -11.55 13.40 -17.36
CA SER A 190 -11.38 14.09 -18.65
C SER A 190 -10.02 14.76 -18.79
N GLU A 191 -9.38 15.14 -17.68
CA GLU A 191 -8.01 15.65 -17.60
C GLU A 191 -6.94 14.54 -17.64
N GLY A 192 -7.34 13.26 -17.76
CA GLY A 192 -6.42 12.13 -17.79
C GLY A 192 -5.91 11.68 -16.42
N ALA A 193 -6.61 11.99 -15.33
CA ALA A 193 -6.23 11.59 -13.99
C ALA A 193 -6.31 10.07 -13.78
N PHE A 194 -5.41 9.56 -12.96
CA PHE A 194 -5.40 8.18 -12.48
C PHE A 194 -5.98 8.11 -11.07
N TRP A 195 -6.55 6.97 -10.69
CA TRP A 195 -6.83 6.71 -9.28
C TRP A 195 -5.53 6.46 -8.51
N ASN A 196 -5.47 6.93 -7.27
CA ASN A 196 -4.41 6.55 -6.35
C ASN A 196 -4.55 5.06 -5.98
N GLY A 197 -3.60 4.25 -6.37
CA GLY A 197 -3.57 2.81 -6.06
C GLY A 197 -3.24 2.49 -4.60
N GLY A 198 -2.90 3.49 -3.79
CA GLY A 198 -2.49 3.29 -2.40
C GLY A 198 -1.14 2.59 -2.26
N VAL A 199 -0.33 2.56 -3.33
CA VAL A 199 1.02 2.00 -3.34
C VAL A 199 2.01 3.14 -3.47
N PHE A 200 2.99 3.16 -2.56
CA PHE A 200 4.02 4.19 -2.45
C PHE A 200 5.39 3.52 -2.44
N ALA A 201 6.37 4.14 -3.06
CA ALA A 201 7.78 3.75 -2.99
C ALA A 201 8.64 4.95 -2.62
N PHE A 202 9.58 4.78 -1.68
CA PHE A 202 10.51 5.81 -1.21
C PHE A 202 11.73 5.15 -0.55
N LEU A 203 12.77 5.93 -0.27
CA LEU A 203 13.90 5.49 0.57
C LEU A 203 13.57 5.70 2.05
N LEU A 204 14.07 4.84 2.91
CA LEU A 204 13.73 4.85 4.34
C LEU A 204 14.01 6.21 4.99
N TYR A 205 15.09 6.91 4.62
CA TYR A 205 15.42 8.24 5.13
C TYR A 205 14.37 9.31 4.78
N THR A 206 13.63 9.14 3.67
CA THR A 206 12.58 10.10 3.27
C THR A 206 11.47 10.17 4.31
N SER A 207 11.22 9.08 5.04
CA SER A 207 10.24 9.06 6.13
C SER A 207 10.74 9.80 7.39
N ASP A 208 12.05 9.85 7.61
CA ASP A 208 12.69 10.52 8.74
C ASP A 208 12.74 12.05 8.53
N ALA A 209 13.08 12.48 7.31
CA ALA A 209 13.09 13.90 6.94
C ALA A 209 11.72 14.59 7.08
N ALA A 210 10.62 13.85 7.03
CA ALA A 210 9.28 14.38 7.27
C ALA A 210 9.02 14.75 8.74
N ASP A 211 9.78 14.19 9.69
CA ASP A 211 9.69 14.52 11.13
C ASP A 211 10.55 15.74 11.49
N GLU A 212 11.66 16.00 10.79
CA GLU A 212 12.51 17.17 11.00
C GLU A 212 11.91 18.47 10.44
N ALA A 213 10.93 18.37 9.53
CA ALA A 213 10.26 19.53 8.91
C ALA A 213 9.07 20.08 9.72
N ARG A 214 8.86 19.61 10.95
CA ARG A 214 7.86 20.11 11.91
C ARG A 214 8.53 20.95 12.99
#